data_c3108d607103031580b56d1b2891d23f
#
_entry.id   c3108d607103031580b56d1b2891d23f
#
_cell.length_a   1.000
_cell.length_b   1.000
_cell.length_c   1.000
_cell.angle_alpha   90.00
_cell.angle_beta   90.00
_cell.angle_gamma   90.00
#
_symmetry.space_group_name_H-M   'P 1'
#
loop_
_entity.id
_entity.type
_entity.pdbx_description
1 polymer ?
#
loop_
_entity_poly.entity_id
_entity_poly.type
_entity_poly.pdbx_seq_one_letter_code
_entity_poly.pdbx_strand_id
1 'polypeptide(L)'
;VLFGIGYSEQTITTGASAPGQSERTRMHPRAAAPYYVVLAGTLIACALMGLCVLQLFQSRHDALDRARETSRNLALVAERDIERNIELYGLSLEAVIQGLQRPDVMAASPALRRGILFDHAMTANFLGSMLVLDSAGNIILDSANDVPRQGNFGDRKYFTVHRDNPDVGLYISDPYASRLRGGSLSVALTRRVSNPDGSFAGIVMIAVNLEYVHTLFAGLALGSHGAISLVGTNGIMFMRQPYDVRTIGRDISKAATFRHFMTAPEGSFVETSTIDNVRRLYYFKTLPHLPLIIMVAEAEQDIYAAWRHRAITIGALVATFGAAFIVLSFMLGSQLRRRMRAESELVMLARTDGLTGLNNRRSFGEVLELEWRRARRARSVFSLLFVDVDRFKAYNDTYGHQAGDDALAAVARCIGDNIRRPADTAARYGGEEFVVILPDTPATGATEIAERIRAAIDGLAIEHAESEFGRVTASIGVASWAPGQEGEVESVIKAADEALYHAKETGRNKVASCGAAT
;
A
#
# COMPACT_ATOMS: atom_id res chain seq x y z
N VAL A 1 -4.33 6.46 39.16
CA VAL A 1 -3.79 6.05 40.46
C VAL A 1 -2.37 6.58 40.53
N LEU A 2 -2.21 7.51 41.46
CA LEU A 2 -1.00 8.16 41.94
C LEU A 2 0.07 7.15 42.39
N PHE A 3 1.33 7.47 42.19
CA PHE A 3 2.32 7.56 43.27
C PHE A 3 3.59 8.21 42.71
N GLY A 4 3.93 9.39 43.32
CA GLY A 4 5.21 10.01 43.26
C GLY A 4 6.03 9.61 44.48
N ILE A 5 7.36 9.61 44.33
CA ILE A 5 8.33 9.78 45.40
C ILE A 5 9.52 10.54 44.83
N GLY A 6 9.83 11.71 45.41
CA GLY A 6 11.06 12.45 45.20
C GLY A 6 12.12 12.04 46.22
N TYR A 7 13.39 12.35 45.89
CA TYR A 7 14.52 12.65 46.81
C TYR A 7 15.67 13.17 45.91
N SER A 8 15.99 14.44 46.03
CA SER A 8 17.05 15.09 46.83
C SER A 8 18.46 15.07 46.19
N GLU A 9 18.96 16.29 46.00
CA GLU A 9 20.28 16.73 45.56
C GLU A 9 21.46 16.02 46.25
N GLN A 10 22.52 15.79 45.44
CA GLN A 10 23.89 15.99 45.94
C GLN A 10 24.81 16.40 44.77
N THR A 11 25.36 17.57 44.90
CA THR A 11 26.38 18.22 44.10
C THR A 11 27.73 17.53 44.26
N ILE A 12 28.35 17.03 43.20
CA ILE A 12 29.80 16.79 43.15
C ILE A 12 30.35 17.38 41.86
N THR A 13 31.10 18.43 42.01
CA THR A 13 31.96 19.04 40.98
C THR A 13 33.21 18.21 40.80
N THR A 14 33.41 17.66 39.63
CA THR A 14 34.76 17.29 39.15
C THR A 14 34.85 17.63 37.66
N GLY A 15 35.79 18.48 37.33
CA GLY A 15 36.09 18.89 35.96
C GLY A 15 36.66 17.72 35.16
N ALA A 16 36.13 17.52 33.98
CA ALA A 16 36.76 16.75 32.92
C ALA A 16 36.46 17.46 31.59
N SER A 17 37.54 17.87 30.94
CA SER A 17 37.63 18.44 29.62
C SER A 17 36.84 17.58 28.60
N ALA A 18 35.89 18.19 27.91
CA ALA A 18 35.18 17.59 26.82
C ALA A 18 36.07 17.47 25.57
N PRO A 19 36.14 16.30 24.92
CA PRO A 19 36.76 16.18 23.62
C PRO A 19 35.77 16.64 22.53
N GLY A 20 36.31 17.44 21.61
CA GLY A 20 35.93 17.56 20.21
C GLY A 20 34.44 17.57 19.86
N GLN A 21 33.86 18.76 19.76
CA GLN A 21 32.66 18.94 18.94
C GLN A 21 33.04 18.58 17.49
N SER A 22 32.58 17.41 17.02
CA SER A 22 32.55 17.10 15.60
C SER A 22 31.77 18.22 14.88
N GLU A 23 32.45 18.97 14.02
CA GLU A 23 31.82 19.85 13.04
C GLU A 23 30.75 19.03 12.28
N ARG A 24 29.51 19.15 12.71
CA ARG A 24 28.39 18.78 11.87
C ARG A 24 28.44 19.71 10.67
N THR A 25 28.96 19.22 9.56
CA THR A 25 28.91 19.83 8.24
C THR A 25 27.46 20.19 7.97
N ARG A 26 27.09 21.47 8.22
CA ARG A 26 25.78 21.99 7.82
C ARG A 26 25.78 22.00 6.29
N MET A 27 25.22 20.95 5.71
CA MET A 27 24.93 20.94 4.27
C MET A 27 24.16 22.21 3.92
N HIS A 28 24.71 23.00 2.99
CA HIS A 28 24.03 24.19 2.48
C HIS A 28 22.60 23.80 2.04
N PRO A 29 21.57 24.56 2.41
CA PRO A 29 20.17 24.19 2.13
C PRO A 29 19.88 23.96 0.64
N ARG A 30 20.66 24.53 -0.26
CA ARG A 30 20.57 24.31 -1.72
C ARG A 30 21.06 22.92 -2.16
N ALA A 31 22.01 22.31 -1.45
CA ALA A 31 22.52 20.98 -1.76
C ALA A 31 21.55 19.86 -1.33
N ALA A 32 20.67 20.13 -0.38
CA ALA A 32 19.70 19.19 0.16
C ALA A 32 18.37 19.15 -0.63
N ALA A 33 18.05 20.18 -1.42
CA ALA A 33 16.79 20.31 -2.15
C ALA A 33 16.41 19.07 -3.01
N PRO A 34 17.32 18.46 -3.80
CA PRO A 34 16.97 17.29 -4.60
C PRO A 34 16.59 16.07 -3.75
N TYR A 35 17.18 15.92 -2.56
CA TYR A 35 16.85 14.82 -1.65
C TYR A 35 15.45 14.99 -1.03
N TYR A 36 15.05 16.20 -0.69
CA TYR A 36 13.70 16.47 -0.18
C TYR A 36 12.62 16.22 -1.21
N VAL A 37 12.84 16.53 -2.49
CA VAL A 37 11.89 16.26 -3.56
C VAL A 37 11.70 14.75 -3.75
N VAL A 38 12.80 14.00 -3.80
CA VAL A 38 12.74 12.52 -3.92
C VAL A 38 12.08 11.91 -2.69
N LEU A 39 12.41 12.37 -1.48
CA LEU A 39 11.82 11.87 -0.24
C LEU A 39 10.31 12.14 -0.19
N ALA A 40 9.89 13.38 -0.50
CA ALA A 40 8.46 13.74 -0.51
C ALA A 40 7.68 12.90 -1.54
N GLY A 41 8.22 12.74 -2.75
CA GLY A 41 7.61 11.90 -3.78
C GLY A 41 7.50 10.43 -3.36
N THR A 42 8.54 9.89 -2.70
CA THR A 42 8.53 8.52 -2.18
C THR A 42 7.48 8.33 -1.09
N LEU A 43 7.36 9.29 -0.18
CA LEU A 43 6.33 9.25 0.88
C LEU A 43 4.91 9.29 0.29
N ILE A 44 4.66 10.13 -0.71
CA ILE A 44 3.36 10.18 -1.41
C ILE A 44 3.07 8.85 -2.10
N ALA A 45 4.05 8.27 -2.80
CA ALA A 45 3.88 6.98 -3.45
C ALA A 45 3.58 5.85 -2.46
N CYS A 46 4.28 5.81 -1.32
CA CYS A 46 4.02 4.85 -0.24
C CYS A 46 2.63 5.04 0.38
N ALA A 47 2.19 6.29 0.58
CA ALA A 47 0.86 6.58 1.12
C ALA A 47 -0.25 6.12 0.16
N LEU A 48 -0.11 6.39 -1.14
CA LEU A 48 -1.05 5.92 -2.17
C LEU A 48 -1.09 4.38 -2.26
N MET A 49 0.08 3.74 -2.19
CA MET A 49 0.17 2.27 -2.17
C MET A 49 -0.51 1.68 -0.92
N GLY A 50 -0.29 2.27 0.25
CA GLY A 50 -0.98 1.90 1.48
C GLY A 50 -2.49 2.04 1.38
N LEU A 51 -2.98 3.11 0.77
CA LEU A 51 -4.41 3.33 0.52
C LEU A 51 -5.00 2.26 -0.40
N CYS A 52 -4.29 1.90 -1.49
CA CYS A 52 -4.72 0.82 -2.39
C CYS A 52 -4.81 -0.53 -1.68
N VAL A 53 -3.83 -0.86 -0.83
CA VAL A 53 -3.84 -2.09 -0.02
C VAL A 53 -5.02 -2.10 0.94
N LEU A 54 -5.28 -1.01 1.66
CA LEU A 54 -6.43 -0.89 2.56
C LEU A 54 -7.75 -1.06 1.81
N GLN A 55 -7.89 -0.42 0.65
CA GLN A 55 -9.07 -0.55 -0.21
C GLN A 55 -9.29 -1.99 -0.70
N LEU A 56 -8.22 -2.72 -1.04
CA LEU A 56 -8.32 -4.13 -1.42
C LEU A 56 -8.74 -5.02 -0.24
N PHE A 57 -8.22 -4.75 0.96
CA PHE A 57 -8.63 -5.47 2.17
C PHE A 57 -10.11 -5.25 2.48
N GLN A 58 -10.57 -4.01 2.43
CA GLN A 58 -11.98 -3.67 2.66
C GLN A 58 -12.88 -4.33 1.60
N SER A 59 -12.52 -4.22 0.32
CA SER A 59 -13.26 -4.85 -0.77
C SER A 59 -13.36 -6.39 -0.65
N ARG A 60 -12.37 -7.05 -0.03
CA ARG A 60 -12.42 -8.49 0.27
C ARG A 60 -13.46 -8.81 1.34
N HIS A 61 -13.51 -8.03 2.41
CA HIS A 61 -14.54 -8.16 3.45
C HIS A 61 -15.93 -7.93 2.89
N ASP A 62 -16.11 -6.86 2.12
CA ASP A 62 -17.38 -6.53 1.48
C ASP A 62 -17.87 -7.65 0.54
N ALA A 63 -16.96 -8.38 -0.11
CA ALA A 63 -17.33 -9.50 -0.96
C ALA A 63 -17.94 -10.65 -0.16
N LEU A 64 -17.38 -10.96 1.02
CA LEU A 64 -17.89 -12.00 1.89
C LEU A 64 -19.25 -11.61 2.50
N ASP A 65 -19.38 -10.37 2.95
CA ASP A 65 -20.64 -9.89 3.56
C ASP A 65 -21.77 -9.83 2.54
N ARG A 66 -21.48 -9.40 1.31
CA ARG A 66 -22.46 -9.47 0.20
C ARG A 66 -22.87 -10.90 -0.12
N ALA A 67 -21.94 -11.84 -0.13
CA ALA A 67 -22.26 -13.25 -0.34
C ALA A 67 -23.18 -13.79 0.75
N ARG A 68 -22.94 -13.42 2.03
CA ARG A 68 -23.84 -13.77 3.14
C ARG A 68 -25.24 -13.23 2.94
N GLU A 69 -25.35 -11.95 2.57
CA GLU A 69 -26.63 -11.29 2.34
C GLU A 69 -27.37 -11.90 1.14
N THR A 70 -26.67 -12.17 0.04
CA THR A 70 -27.23 -12.84 -1.14
C THR A 70 -27.75 -14.23 -0.78
N SER A 71 -26.92 -15.05 -0.11
CA SER A 71 -27.30 -16.40 0.32
C SER A 71 -28.51 -16.36 1.27
N ARG A 72 -28.57 -15.38 2.18
CA ARG A 72 -29.72 -15.18 3.06
C ARG A 72 -30.99 -14.84 2.29
N ASN A 73 -30.90 -13.92 1.34
CA ASN A 73 -32.06 -13.53 0.53
C ASN A 73 -32.59 -14.68 -0.33
N LEU A 74 -31.70 -15.46 -0.93
CA LEU A 74 -32.08 -16.66 -1.69
C LEU A 74 -32.74 -17.72 -0.79
N ALA A 75 -32.22 -17.94 0.41
CA ALA A 75 -32.84 -18.85 1.37
C ALA A 75 -34.24 -18.38 1.78
N LEU A 76 -34.44 -17.07 2.01
CA LEU A 76 -35.74 -16.51 2.36
C LEU A 76 -36.77 -16.65 1.23
N VAL A 77 -36.34 -16.47 -0.03
CA VAL A 77 -37.22 -16.69 -1.18
C VAL A 77 -37.67 -18.14 -1.26
N ALA A 78 -36.71 -19.06 -1.16
CA ALA A 78 -37.03 -20.49 -1.23
C ALA A 78 -37.84 -20.98 -0.01
N GLU A 79 -37.57 -20.47 1.19
CA GLU A 79 -38.36 -20.70 2.42
C GLU A 79 -39.82 -20.35 2.19
N ARG A 80 -40.10 -19.11 1.77
CA ARG A 80 -41.46 -18.63 1.58
C ARG A 80 -42.22 -19.43 0.53
N ASP A 81 -41.55 -19.82 -0.54
CA ASP A 81 -42.20 -20.60 -1.59
C ASP A 81 -42.53 -22.03 -1.10
N ILE A 82 -41.59 -22.68 -0.38
CA ILE A 82 -41.81 -23.99 0.19
C ILE A 82 -42.89 -23.98 1.26
N GLU A 83 -42.84 -23.04 2.22
CA GLU A 83 -43.83 -22.92 3.28
C GLU A 83 -45.24 -22.69 2.71
N ARG A 84 -45.38 -21.75 1.78
CA ARG A 84 -46.67 -21.44 1.12
C ARG A 84 -47.24 -22.68 0.42
N ASN A 85 -46.42 -23.44 -0.28
CA ASN A 85 -46.88 -24.63 -0.98
C ASN A 85 -47.29 -25.72 0.00
N ILE A 86 -46.49 -25.97 1.06
CA ILE A 86 -46.84 -26.97 2.09
C ILE A 86 -48.10 -26.55 2.85
N GLU A 87 -48.30 -25.26 3.13
CA GLU A 87 -49.51 -24.76 3.75
C GLU A 87 -50.75 -25.02 2.84
N LEU A 88 -50.65 -24.69 1.55
CA LEU A 88 -51.72 -24.98 0.57
C LEU A 88 -52.04 -26.46 0.50
N TYR A 89 -51.03 -27.32 0.52
CA TYR A 89 -51.27 -28.78 0.53
C TYR A 89 -51.90 -29.22 1.86
N GLY A 90 -51.48 -28.64 2.98
CA GLY A 90 -52.08 -28.89 4.29
C GLY A 90 -53.57 -28.57 4.35
N LEU A 91 -53.96 -27.38 3.79
CA LEU A 91 -55.36 -26.95 3.66
C LEU A 91 -56.14 -27.89 2.74
N SER A 92 -55.55 -28.34 1.63
CA SER A 92 -56.18 -29.30 0.71
C SER A 92 -56.44 -30.65 1.38
N LEU A 93 -55.49 -31.15 2.19
CA LEU A 93 -55.70 -32.38 2.97
C LEU A 93 -56.84 -32.25 3.98
N GLU A 94 -56.92 -31.10 4.66
CA GLU A 94 -57.98 -30.78 5.64
C GLU A 94 -59.36 -30.71 4.97
N ALA A 95 -59.44 -30.06 3.81
CA ALA A 95 -60.68 -29.98 3.05
C ALA A 95 -61.21 -31.37 2.63
N VAL A 96 -60.29 -32.26 2.23
CA VAL A 96 -60.69 -33.64 1.92
C VAL A 96 -61.18 -34.36 3.16
N ILE A 97 -60.53 -34.22 4.31
CA ILE A 97 -60.95 -34.85 5.59
C ILE A 97 -62.36 -34.37 5.96
N GLN A 98 -62.63 -33.05 5.86
CA GLN A 98 -63.95 -32.49 6.13
C GLN A 98 -64.97 -33.02 5.12
N GLY A 99 -64.61 -33.13 3.83
CA GLY A 99 -65.47 -33.70 2.81
C GLY A 99 -65.82 -35.17 3.05
N LEU A 100 -64.88 -35.98 3.57
CA LEU A 100 -65.10 -37.38 3.94
C LEU A 100 -66.10 -37.58 5.08
N GLN A 101 -66.24 -36.59 5.95
CA GLN A 101 -67.21 -36.59 7.05
C GLN A 101 -68.63 -36.23 6.62
N ARG A 102 -68.83 -35.81 5.36
CA ARG A 102 -70.13 -35.39 4.82
C ARG A 102 -70.82 -36.59 4.17
N PRO A 103 -72.01 -37.04 4.68
CA PRO A 103 -72.73 -38.17 4.12
C PRO A 103 -73.23 -37.95 2.69
N ASP A 104 -73.60 -36.71 2.35
CA ASP A 104 -74.07 -36.34 1.01
C ASP A 104 -72.94 -36.46 -0.04
N VAL A 105 -71.72 -36.09 0.32
CA VAL A 105 -70.52 -36.24 -0.54
C VAL A 105 -70.17 -37.74 -0.72
N MET A 106 -70.20 -38.50 0.34
CA MET A 106 -69.85 -39.92 0.29
C MET A 106 -70.90 -40.80 -0.44
N ALA A 107 -72.15 -40.36 -0.44
CA ALA A 107 -73.23 -41.03 -1.20
C ALA A 107 -73.27 -40.61 -2.70
N ALA A 108 -72.52 -39.62 -3.13
CA ALA A 108 -72.44 -39.17 -4.52
C ALA A 108 -71.81 -40.23 -5.44
N SER A 109 -72.07 -40.13 -6.77
CA SER A 109 -71.41 -40.98 -7.76
C SER A 109 -69.88 -40.81 -7.71
N PRO A 110 -69.08 -41.84 -8.05
CA PRO A 110 -67.63 -41.78 -7.96
C PRO A 110 -67.00 -40.53 -8.64
N ALA A 111 -67.47 -40.20 -9.83
CA ALA A 111 -66.96 -39.01 -10.56
C ALA A 111 -67.33 -37.69 -9.85
N LEU A 112 -68.57 -37.56 -9.34
CA LEU A 112 -69.00 -36.38 -8.62
C LEU A 112 -68.31 -36.25 -7.28
N ARG A 113 -68.16 -37.34 -6.53
CA ARG A 113 -67.40 -37.41 -5.27
C ARG A 113 -65.96 -37.00 -5.46
N ARG A 114 -65.28 -37.49 -6.50
CA ARG A 114 -63.92 -37.12 -6.86
C ARG A 114 -63.83 -35.59 -7.15
N GLY A 115 -64.74 -35.07 -7.98
CA GLY A 115 -64.82 -33.63 -8.28
C GLY A 115 -64.95 -32.78 -7.00
N ILE A 116 -65.90 -33.11 -6.10
CA ILE A 116 -66.10 -32.37 -4.86
C ILE A 116 -64.90 -32.44 -3.92
N LEU A 117 -64.31 -33.65 -3.74
CA LEU A 117 -63.21 -33.83 -2.79
C LEU A 117 -61.87 -33.25 -3.26
N PHE A 118 -61.62 -33.30 -4.58
CA PHE A 118 -60.28 -32.99 -5.10
C PHE A 118 -60.24 -31.79 -6.04
N ASP A 119 -61.36 -31.08 -6.31
CA ASP A 119 -61.45 -30.00 -7.28
C ASP A 119 -60.43 -28.86 -7.00
N HIS A 120 -60.30 -28.44 -5.76
CA HIS A 120 -59.33 -27.42 -5.36
C HIS A 120 -57.87 -27.89 -5.30
N ALA A 121 -57.67 -29.21 -5.28
CA ALA A 121 -56.30 -29.77 -5.18
C ALA A 121 -55.67 -29.98 -6.55
N MET A 122 -56.44 -29.99 -7.64
CA MET A 122 -55.92 -30.35 -8.99
C MET A 122 -55.28 -29.20 -9.74
N THR A 123 -55.35 -27.96 -9.21
CA THR A 123 -54.84 -26.74 -9.89
C THR A 123 -53.38 -26.43 -9.62
N ALA A 124 -52.74 -27.12 -8.70
CA ALA A 124 -51.32 -26.88 -8.40
C ALA A 124 -50.40 -27.72 -9.30
N ASN A 125 -49.55 -27.09 -10.09
CA ASN A 125 -48.49 -27.70 -10.85
C ASN A 125 -47.59 -28.52 -9.91
N PHE A 126 -47.16 -29.72 -10.33
CA PHE A 126 -46.32 -30.65 -9.57
C PHE A 126 -46.99 -31.47 -8.45
N LEU A 127 -48.30 -31.30 -8.22
CA LEU A 127 -49.01 -32.24 -7.38
C LEU A 127 -49.02 -33.64 -8.03
N GLY A 128 -48.55 -34.60 -7.27
CA GLY A 128 -48.91 -35.99 -7.55
C GLY A 128 -50.37 -36.23 -7.19
N SER A 129 -50.80 -37.49 -7.23
CA SER A 129 -52.16 -37.84 -6.83
C SER A 129 -52.40 -37.56 -5.34
N MET A 130 -53.58 -37.09 -5.00
CA MET A 130 -54.09 -37.14 -3.64
C MET A 130 -54.80 -38.50 -3.47
N LEU A 131 -54.52 -39.15 -2.38
CA LEU A 131 -55.07 -40.48 -2.07
C LEU A 131 -55.70 -40.47 -0.69
N VAL A 132 -56.77 -41.22 -0.53
CA VAL A 132 -57.32 -41.61 0.75
C VAL A 132 -57.05 -43.09 0.97
N LEU A 133 -56.42 -43.43 2.08
CA LEU A 133 -56.13 -44.81 2.47
C LEU A 133 -57.04 -45.18 3.65
N ASP A 134 -57.52 -46.42 3.63
CA ASP A 134 -58.25 -47.02 4.75
C ASP A 134 -57.33 -47.37 5.96
N SER A 135 -57.91 -47.91 7.01
CA SER A 135 -57.18 -48.32 8.23
C SER A 135 -56.20 -49.46 8.00
N ALA A 136 -56.31 -50.21 6.91
CA ALA A 136 -55.38 -51.26 6.49
C ALA A 136 -54.32 -50.74 5.50
N GLY A 137 -54.38 -49.50 5.03
CA GLY A 137 -53.47 -48.89 4.09
C GLY A 137 -53.80 -49.09 2.60
N ASN A 138 -55.00 -49.57 2.26
CA ASN A 138 -55.46 -49.69 0.89
C ASN A 138 -56.00 -48.37 0.36
N ILE A 139 -55.86 -48.12 -0.94
CA ILE A 139 -56.40 -46.92 -1.59
C ILE A 139 -57.92 -47.07 -1.73
N ILE A 140 -58.68 -46.14 -1.10
CA ILE A 140 -60.15 -46.12 -1.23
C ILE A 140 -60.61 -44.98 -2.12
N LEU A 141 -59.87 -43.88 -2.25
CA LEU A 141 -60.11 -42.77 -3.17
C LEU A 141 -58.82 -42.32 -3.82
N ASP A 142 -58.89 -41.92 -5.09
CA ASP A 142 -57.75 -41.49 -5.89
C ASP A 142 -58.16 -40.25 -6.72
N SER A 143 -57.44 -39.13 -6.57
CA SER A 143 -57.73 -37.90 -7.31
C SER A 143 -57.49 -38.07 -8.83
N ALA A 144 -56.66 -39.00 -9.24
CA ALA A 144 -56.28 -39.19 -10.64
C ALA A 144 -57.23 -40.09 -11.40
N ASN A 145 -58.00 -40.97 -10.72
CA ASN A 145 -58.85 -41.98 -11.35
C ASN A 145 -60.17 -42.18 -10.60
N ASP A 146 -61.27 -42.37 -11.35
CA ASP A 146 -62.58 -42.66 -10.77
C ASP A 146 -62.61 -44.02 -10.07
N VAL A 147 -61.90 -44.98 -10.61
CA VAL A 147 -61.60 -46.26 -9.96
C VAL A 147 -60.24 -46.19 -9.32
N PRO A 148 -60.14 -46.28 -7.99
CA PRO A 148 -58.86 -46.16 -7.30
C PRO A 148 -57.85 -47.19 -7.78
N ARG A 149 -56.58 -46.76 -7.97
CA ARG A 149 -55.47 -47.64 -8.29
C ARG A 149 -55.28 -48.66 -7.15
N GLN A 150 -54.94 -49.88 -7.51
CA GLN A 150 -54.66 -50.88 -6.50
C GLN A 150 -53.28 -50.66 -5.87
N GLY A 151 -53.21 -50.74 -4.55
CA GLY A 151 -51.96 -50.61 -3.80
C GLY A 151 -52.20 -50.57 -2.31
N ASN A 152 -51.31 -51.12 -1.55
CA ASN A 152 -51.29 -51.04 -0.10
C ASN A 152 -50.04 -50.31 0.38
N PHE A 153 -50.22 -49.42 1.33
CA PHE A 153 -49.19 -48.54 1.88
C PHE A 153 -49.13 -48.59 3.41
N GLY A 154 -49.73 -49.63 4.02
CA GLY A 154 -49.73 -49.82 5.46
C GLY A 154 -48.34 -50.08 6.06
N ASP A 155 -47.35 -50.46 5.22
CA ASP A 155 -45.94 -50.62 5.58
C ASP A 155 -45.13 -49.34 5.61
N ARG A 156 -45.68 -48.24 5.09
CA ARG A 156 -44.95 -46.97 4.96
C ARG A 156 -44.95 -46.16 6.25
N LYS A 157 -43.80 -45.54 6.60
CA LYS A 157 -43.65 -44.73 7.79
C LYS A 157 -44.69 -43.58 7.87
N TYR A 158 -45.02 -42.96 6.73
CA TYR A 158 -46.02 -41.93 6.66
C TYR A 158 -47.45 -42.39 6.93
N PHE A 159 -47.71 -43.71 6.94
CA PHE A 159 -48.94 -44.33 7.35
C PHE A 159 -48.89 -44.77 8.81
N THR A 160 -47.86 -45.50 9.19
CA THR A 160 -47.74 -46.07 10.54
C THR A 160 -47.66 -44.98 11.61
N VAL A 161 -47.03 -43.81 11.31
CA VAL A 161 -46.93 -42.70 12.25
C VAL A 161 -48.30 -42.19 12.71
N HIS A 162 -49.28 -42.13 11.82
CA HIS A 162 -50.65 -41.73 12.13
C HIS A 162 -51.49 -42.83 12.75
N ARG A 163 -51.23 -44.07 12.43
CA ARG A 163 -51.88 -45.19 13.07
C ARG A 163 -51.49 -45.30 14.53
N ASP A 164 -50.18 -45.11 14.82
CA ASP A 164 -49.61 -45.34 16.14
C ASP A 164 -49.69 -44.11 17.05
N ASN A 165 -49.89 -42.88 16.49
CA ASN A 165 -50.04 -41.66 17.24
C ASN A 165 -51.15 -40.75 16.64
N PRO A 166 -52.21 -40.39 17.41
CA PRO A 166 -53.28 -39.56 16.95
C PRO A 166 -52.93 -38.08 16.80
N ASP A 167 -51.89 -37.55 17.50
CA ASP A 167 -51.63 -36.13 17.61
C ASP A 167 -50.54 -35.63 16.64
N VAL A 168 -50.17 -36.39 15.64
CA VAL A 168 -49.09 -36.06 14.70
C VAL A 168 -49.37 -34.82 13.84
N GLY A 169 -50.65 -34.46 13.61
CA GLY A 169 -50.96 -33.34 12.72
C GLY A 169 -50.59 -33.58 11.26
N LEU A 170 -49.97 -32.57 10.59
CA LEU A 170 -49.42 -32.73 9.24
C LEU A 170 -48.05 -33.38 9.35
N TYR A 171 -47.90 -34.56 8.71
CA TYR A 171 -46.63 -35.25 8.65
C TYR A 171 -45.99 -35.16 7.25
N ILE A 172 -44.69 -34.87 7.21
CA ILE A 172 -43.87 -34.80 6.01
C ILE A 172 -42.93 -36.01 6.02
N SER A 173 -43.01 -36.85 5.01
CA SER A 173 -42.16 -38.05 4.95
C SER A 173 -40.75 -37.73 4.47
N ASP A 174 -39.80 -38.60 4.79
CA ASP A 174 -38.53 -38.67 4.09
C ASP A 174 -38.77 -38.93 2.59
N PRO A 175 -37.83 -38.55 1.66
CA PRO A 175 -37.93 -38.88 0.25
C PRO A 175 -38.05 -40.39 0.00
N TYR A 176 -38.95 -40.77 -0.89
CA TYR A 176 -39.14 -42.16 -1.28
C TYR A 176 -39.41 -42.36 -2.77
N ALA A 177 -39.12 -43.53 -3.29
CA ALA A 177 -39.52 -43.94 -4.65
C ALA A 177 -40.98 -44.30 -4.69
N SER A 178 -41.76 -43.61 -5.53
CA SER A 178 -43.21 -43.79 -5.65
C SER A 178 -43.55 -45.11 -6.35
N ARG A 179 -44.32 -45.98 -5.69
CA ARG A 179 -44.85 -47.23 -6.29
C ARG A 179 -45.83 -46.99 -7.43
N LEU A 180 -46.56 -45.85 -7.38
CA LEU A 180 -47.59 -45.53 -8.36
C LEU A 180 -47.11 -44.67 -9.55
N ARG A 181 -45.85 -44.22 -9.51
CA ARG A 181 -45.29 -43.31 -10.52
C ARG A 181 -43.91 -43.79 -11.01
N GLY A 182 -43.79 -45.10 -11.25
CA GLY A 182 -42.57 -45.66 -11.87
C GLY A 182 -41.28 -45.36 -11.12
N GLY A 183 -41.33 -45.22 -9.79
CA GLY A 183 -40.14 -44.99 -8.98
C GLY A 183 -39.73 -43.51 -8.87
N SER A 184 -40.51 -42.55 -9.39
CA SER A 184 -40.18 -41.12 -9.25
C SER A 184 -40.07 -40.71 -7.78
N LEU A 185 -39.03 -39.91 -7.46
CA LEU A 185 -38.79 -39.46 -6.11
C LEU A 185 -39.86 -38.48 -5.63
N SER A 186 -40.39 -38.75 -4.47
CA SER A 186 -41.56 -38.06 -3.93
C SER A 186 -41.44 -37.92 -2.42
N VAL A 187 -42.13 -36.93 -1.88
CA VAL A 187 -42.36 -36.72 -0.45
C VAL A 187 -43.88 -36.82 -0.21
N ALA A 188 -44.30 -37.53 0.82
CA ALA A 188 -45.70 -37.60 1.21
C ALA A 188 -45.99 -36.56 2.28
N LEU A 189 -47.02 -35.75 2.06
CA LEU A 189 -47.68 -34.98 3.10
C LEU A 189 -48.93 -35.71 3.51
N THR A 190 -49.10 -36.03 4.80
CA THR A 190 -50.17 -36.87 5.27
C THR A 190 -50.82 -36.33 6.51
N ARG A 191 -52.12 -36.57 6.63
CA ARG A 191 -52.92 -36.30 7.82
C ARG A 191 -53.80 -37.51 8.18
N ARG A 192 -54.00 -37.71 9.48
CA ARG A 192 -54.87 -38.75 10.04
C ARG A 192 -56.33 -38.46 9.72
N VAL A 193 -57.04 -39.51 9.35
CA VAL A 193 -58.48 -39.58 9.34
C VAL A 193 -58.93 -40.39 10.56
N SER A 194 -59.85 -39.81 11.34
CA SER A 194 -60.38 -40.49 12.52
C SER A 194 -61.88 -40.72 12.36
N ASN A 195 -62.35 -41.84 12.89
CA ASN A 195 -63.76 -42.10 13.06
C ASN A 195 -64.37 -41.17 14.13
N PRO A 196 -65.74 -41.05 14.23
CA PRO A 196 -66.37 -40.21 15.26
C PRO A 196 -66.01 -40.60 16.70
N ASP A 197 -65.61 -41.86 16.92
CA ASP A 197 -65.15 -42.37 18.22
C ASP A 197 -63.65 -42.10 18.49
N GLY A 198 -62.94 -41.41 17.58
CA GLY A 198 -61.51 -41.14 17.67
C GLY A 198 -60.60 -42.28 17.18
N SER A 199 -61.12 -43.44 16.84
CA SER A 199 -60.33 -44.57 16.30
C SER A 199 -59.76 -44.23 14.93
N PHE A 200 -58.66 -44.94 14.57
CA PHE A 200 -57.96 -44.73 13.30
C PHE A 200 -58.78 -45.22 12.10
N ALA A 201 -59.20 -44.32 11.24
CA ALA A 201 -59.94 -44.66 10.01
C ALA A 201 -59.03 -44.78 8.78
N GLY A 202 -57.84 -44.14 8.82
CA GLY A 202 -56.90 -44.13 7.72
C GLY A 202 -56.15 -42.81 7.61
N ILE A 203 -55.69 -42.47 6.43
CA ILE A 203 -55.00 -41.20 6.15
C ILE A 203 -55.43 -40.58 4.84
N VAL A 204 -55.34 -39.27 4.75
CA VAL A 204 -55.28 -38.56 3.47
C VAL A 204 -53.85 -38.19 3.19
N MET A 205 -53.39 -38.39 1.96
CA MET A 205 -52.04 -38.10 1.54
C MET A 205 -51.96 -37.36 0.21
N ILE A 206 -50.99 -36.46 0.09
CA ILE A 206 -50.51 -35.89 -1.16
C ILE A 206 -49.08 -36.37 -1.39
N ALA A 207 -48.83 -36.89 -2.58
CA ALA A 207 -47.48 -37.24 -3.00
C ALA A 207 -46.90 -36.08 -3.84
N VAL A 208 -46.05 -35.26 -3.25
CA VAL A 208 -45.37 -34.16 -3.94
C VAL A 208 -44.15 -34.70 -4.67
N ASN A 209 -44.04 -34.40 -5.98
CA ASN A 209 -42.86 -34.73 -6.76
C ASN A 209 -41.72 -33.78 -6.39
N LEU A 210 -40.57 -34.31 -6.07
CA LEU A 210 -39.38 -33.52 -5.78
C LEU A 210 -38.85 -32.71 -6.99
N GLU A 211 -39.34 -32.98 -8.20
CA GLU A 211 -39.08 -32.20 -9.40
C GLU A 211 -39.51 -30.72 -9.22
N TYR A 212 -40.54 -30.44 -8.41
CA TYR A 212 -40.92 -29.08 -8.02
C TYR A 212 -39.76 -28.34 -7.33
N VAL A 213 -39.18 -28.96 -6.30
CA VAL A 213 -38.05 -28.35 -5.55
C VAL A 213 -36.81 -28.24 -6.44
N HIS A 214 -36.61 -29.21 -7.33
CA HIS A 214 -35.54 -29.14 -8.33
C HIS A 214 -35.69 -27.94 -9.26
N THR A 215 -36.90 -27.72 -9.80
CA THR A 215 -37.22 -26.59 -10.69
C THR A 215 -37.07 -25.25 -9.96
N LEU A 216 -37.55 -25.15 -8.71
CA LEU A 216 -37.37 -23.99 -7.86
C LEU A 216 -35.87 -23.66 -7.69
N PHE A 217 -35.07 -24.66 -7.33
CA PHE A 217 -33.63 -24.44 -7.08
C PHE A 217 -32.84 -24.15 -8.36
N ALA A 218 -33.23 -24.74 -9.49
CA ALA A 218 -32.61 -24.50 -10.79
C ALA A 218 -32.78 -23.03 -11.27
N GLY A 219 -33.86 -22.36 -10.82
CA GLY A 219 -34.11 -20.95 -11.10
C GLY A 219 -33.28 -19.96 -10.28
N LEU A 220 -32.55 -20.43 -9.26
CA LEU A 220 -31.76 -19.57 -8.38
C LEU A 220 -30.32 -19.43 -8.86
N ALA A 221 -29.82 -18.22 -8.98
CA ALA A 221 -28.47 -17.92 -9.43
C ALA A 221 -27.47 -18.08 -8.27
N LEU A 222 -26.75 -19.21 -8.24
CA LEU A 222 -25.82 -19.58 -7.14
C LEU A 222 -24.33 -19.47 -7.52
N GLY A 223 -24.01 -18.92 -8.70
CA GLY A 223 -22.64 -19.00 -9.24
C GLY A 223 -22.30 -20.40 -9.80
N SER A 224 -21.07 -20.53 -10.33
CA SER A 224 -20.64 -21.77 -11.05
C SER A 224 -20.49 -22.99 -10.13
N HIS A 225 -20.14 -22.77 -8.87
CA HIS A 225 -19.85 -23.82 -7.89
C HIS A 225 -20.73 -23.70 -6.63
N GLY A 226 -21.77 -22.87 -6.70
CA GLY A 226 -22.72 -22.72 -5.62
C GLY A 226 -23.58 -23.98 -5.44
N ALA A 227 -24.22 -24.11 -4.29
CA ALA A 227 -25.15 -25.19 -4.00
C ALA A 227 -26.32 -24.67 -3.16
N ILE A 228 -27.50 -25.24 -3.40
CA ILE A 228 -28.65 -25.09 -2.50
C ILE A 228 -29.18 -26.48 -2.16
N SER A 229 -29.59 -26.66 -0.92
CA SER A 229 -30.12 -27.95 -0.48
C SER A 229 -31.27 -27.74 0.48
N LEU A 230 -32.22 -28.69 0.45
CA LEU A 230 -33.29 -28.87 1.43
C LEU A 230 -32.99 -30.17 2.19
N VAL A 231 -32.91 -30.05 3.51
CA VAL A 231 -32.53 -31.17 4.40
C VAL A 231 -33.54 -31.29 5.52
N GLY A 232 -33.92 -32.51 5.90
CA GLY A 232 -34.73 -32.75 7.08
C GLY A 232 -33.96 -32.43 8.37
N THR A 233 -34.64 -32.04 9.43
CA THR A 233 -34.04 -31.89 10.77
C THR A 233 -33.46 -33.19 11.32
N ASN A 234 -33.82 -34.32 10.72
CA ASN A 234 -33.24 -35.64 10.97
C ASN A 234 -31.94 -35.92 10.19
N GLY A 235 -31.49 -34.97 9.35
CA GLY A 235 -30.29 -35.12 8.51
C GLY A 235 -30.50 -35.79 7.15
N ILE A 236 -31.72 -36.08 6.78
CA ILE A 236 -32.01 -36.70 5.46
C ILE A 236 -32.07 -35.61 4.38
N MET A 237 -31.33 -35.80 3.29
CA MET A 237 -31.31 -34.89 2.14
C MET A 237 -32.58 -35.04 1.31
N PHE A 238 -33.35 -33.96 1.16
CA PHE A 238 -34.55 -33.92 0.34
C PHE A 238 -34.25 -33.55 -1.12
N MET A 239 -33.47 -32.49 -1.30
CA MET A 239 -33.07 -32.00 -2.61
C MET A 239 -31.74 -31.29 -2.52
N ARG A 240 -30.99 -31.32 -3.61
CA ARG A 240 -29.76 -30.55 -3.79
C ARG A 240 -29.61 -30.08 -5.23
N GLN A 241 -29.17 -28.82 -5.39
CA GLN A 241 -28.65 -28.30 -6.64
C GLN A 241 -27.16 -27.95 -6.42
N PRO A 242 -26.20 -28.36 -7.26
CA PRO A 242 -26.38 -29.15 -8.49
C PRO A 242 -27.04 -30.50 -8.24
N TYR A 243 -27.97 -30.89 -9.14
CA TYR A 243 -28.79 -32.07 -8.99
C TYR A 243 -27.97 -33.36 -9.17
N ASP A 244 -28.04 -34.24 -8.17
CA ASP A 244 -27.54 -35.59 -8.23
C ASP A 244 -28.51 -36.49 -7.46
N VAL A 245 -29.20 -37.37 -8.19
CA VAL A 245 -30.19 -38.29 -7.62
C VAL A 245 -29.62 -39.14 -6.47
N ARG A 246 -28.32 -39.45 -6.49
CA ARG A 246 -27.64 -40.25 -5.46
C ARG A 246 -27.56 -39.55 -4.12
N THR A 247 -27.72 -38.24 -4.09
CA THR A 247 -27.70 -37.43 -2.85
C THR A 247 -29.06 -37.41 -2.16
N ILE A 248 -30.17 -37.64 -2.88
CA ILE A 248 -31.51 -37.62 -2.35
C ILE A 248 -31.75 -38.85 -1.46
N GLY A 249 -32.28 -38.64 -0.27
CA GLY A 249 -32.44 -39.68 0.75
C GLY A 249 -31.16 -40.04 1.51
N ARG A 250 -30.03 -39.41 1.18
CA ARG A 250 -28.76 -39.62 1.89
C ARG A 250 -28.83 -39.02 3.29
N ASP A 251 -28.38 -39.78 4.28
CA ASP A 251 -28.20 -39.30 5.66
C ASP A 251 -26.87 -38.52 5.77
N ILE A 252 -26.97 -37.24 6.11
CA ILE A 252 -25.84 -36.36 6.37
C ILE A 252 -25.75 -35.95 7.85
N SER A 253 -26.50 -36.57 8.74
CA SER A 253 -26.53 -36.22 10.18
C SER A 253 -25.14 -36.25 10.85
N LYS A 254 -24.23 -37.07 10.32
CA LYS A 254 -22.83 -37.19 10.82
C LYS A 254 -21.87 -36.17 10.17
N ALA A 255 -22.29 -35.43 9.15
CA ALA A 255 -21.44 -34.45 8.48
C ALA A 255 -21.11 -33.26 9.40
N ALA A 256 -19.91 -32.73 9.26
CA ALA A 256 -19.50 -31.53 10.00
C ALA A 256 -20.45 -30.34 9.74
N THR A 257 -20.86 -30.16 8.50
CA THR A 257 -21.82 -29.12 8.09
C THR A 257 -23.16 -29.25 8.80
N PHE A 258 -23.67 -30.49 9.01
CA PHE A 258 -24.96 -30.71 9.66
C PHE A 258 -24.92 -30.31 11.15
N ARG A 259 -23.81 -30.51 11.82
CA ARG A 259 -23.65 -30.09 13.22
C ARG A 259 -23.86 -28.59 13.40
N HIS A 260 -23.42 -27.77 12.45
CA HIS A 260 -23.65 -26.32 12.47
C HIS A 260 -25.15 -25.98 12.38
N PHE A 261 -25.95 -26.74 11.60
CA PHE A 261 -27.39 -26.49 11.47
C PHE A 261 -28.16 -26.71 12.77
N MET A 262 -27.62 -27.52 13.65
CA MET A 262 -28.23 -27.83 14.95
C MET A 262 -27.84 -26.84 16.05
N THR A 263 -26.96 -25.88 15.79
CA THR A 263 -26.50 -24.93 16.82
C THR A 263 -27.42 -23.71 16.98
N ALA A 264 -28.16 -23.34 15.93
CA ALA A 264 -29.04 -22.18 15.90
C ALA A 264 -30.12 -22.38 14.82
N PRO A 265 -31.25 -21.65 14.90
CA PRO A 265 -32.29 -21.73 13.87
C PRO A 265 -31.86 -21.12 12.53
N GLU A 266 -30.94 -20.18 12.53
CA GLU A 266 -30.32 -19.62 11.31
C GLU A 266 -28.86 -19.24 11.60
N GLY A 267 -28.03 -19.20 10.56
CA GLY A 267 -26.64 -18.80 10.71
C GLY A 267 -25.84 -18.93 9.42
N SER A 268 -24.56 -18.52 9.49
CA SER A 268 -23.61 -18.70 8.41
C SER A 268 -22.25 -19.17 8.91
N PHE A 269 -21.59 -20.03 8.15
CA PHE A 269 -20.24 -20.54 8.43
C PHE A 269 -19.52 -20.87 7.13
N VAL A 270 -18.21 -21.03 7.19
CA VAL A 270 -17.41 -21.48 6.04
C VAL A 270 -16.87 -22.88 6.33
N GLU A 271 -17.19 -23.84 5.45
CA GLU A 271 -16.78 -25.23 5.60
C GLU A 271 -16.58 -25.90 4.25
N THR A 272 -15.88 -27.02 4.23
CA THR A 272 -15.70 -27.84 3.03
C THR A 272 -16.80 -28.89 2.96
N SER A 273 -17.48 -28.94 1.82
CA SER A 273 -18.55 -29.92 1.57
C SER A 273 -18.03 -31.35 1.56
N THR A 274 -18.67 -32.24 2.31
CA THR A 274 -18.39 -33.69 2.31
C THR A 274 -18.94 -34.41 1.08
N ILE A 275 -19.71 -33.72 0.23
CA ILE A 275 -20.34 -34.29 -0.96
C ILE A 275 -19.42 -34.12 -2.19
N ASP A 276 -18.86 -32.95 -2.38
CA ASP A 276 -18.11 -32.57 -3.59
C ASP A 276 -16.75 -31.90 -3.30
N ASN A 277 -16.34 -31.86 -2.04
CA ASN A 277 -15.06 -31.30 -1.55
C ASN A 277 -14.81 -29.85 -1.94
N VAL A 278 -15.86 -29.06 -2.18
CA VAL A 278 -15.77 -27.62 -2.46
C VAL A 278 -15.93 -26.84 -1.17
N ARG A 279 -15.02 -25.87 -0.92
CA ARG A 279 -15.10 -24.95 0.22
C ARG A 279 -16.10 -23.84 -0.08
N ARG A 280 -17.10 -23.69 0.81
CA ARG A 280 -18.21 -22.75 0.63
C ARG A 280 -18.51 -21.96 1.87
N LEU A 281 -19.02 -20.77 1.67
CA LEU A 281 -19.80 -20.02 2.65
C LEU A 281 -21.21 -20.62 2.64
N TYR A 282 -21.65 -21.15 3.75
CA TYR A 282 -22.98 -21.69 3.97
C TYR A 282 -23.81 -20.65 4.72
N TYR A 283 -25.03 -20.42 4.24
CA TYR A 283 -26.10 -19.83 5.02
C TYR A 283 -27.20 -20.88 5.17
N PHE A 284 -27.70 -21.08 6.38
CA PHE A 284 -28.77 -22.04 6.65
C PHE A 284 -29.86 -21.40 7.48
N LYS A 285 -31.07 -21.93 7.31
CA LYS A 285 -32.23 -21.54 8.09
C LYS A 285 -33.17 -22.73 8.25
N THR A 286 -33.58 -22.99 9.48
CA THR A 286 -34.63 -23.95 9.80
C THR A 286 -35.97 -23.30 9.51
N LEU A 287 -36.84 -23.99 8.76
CA LEU A 287 -38.16 -23.49 8.39
C LEU A 287 -39.05 -23.51 9.64
N PRO A 288 -39.71 -22.39 9.97
CA PRO A 288 -40.69 -22.37 11.05
C PRO A 288 -41.80 -23.40 10.80
N HIS A 289 -42.22 -24.11 11.80
CA HIS A 289 -43.31 -25.07 11.74
C HIS A 289 -43.11 -26.30 10.82
N LEU A 290 -41.96 -26.44 10.14
CA LEU A 290 -41.65 -27.55 9.29
C LEU A 290 -40.34 -28.23 9.75
N PRO A 291 -40.22 -29.57 9.69
CA PRO A 291 -39.01 -30.27 10.06
C PRO A 291 -37.96 -30.21 8.93
N LEU A 292 -37.73 -29.04 8.36
CA LEU A 292 -36.90 -28.82 7.20
C LEU A 292 -35.89 -27.68 7.45
N ILE A 293 -34.73 -27.84 6.87
CA ILE A 293 -33.64 -26.82 6.88
C ILE A 293 -33.32 -26.50 5.44
N ILE A 294 -33.36 -25.24 5.08
CA ILE A 294 -32.84 -24.76 3.81
C ILE A 294 -31.40 -24.30 3.99
N MET A 295 -30.57 -24.59 3.02
CA MET A 295 -29.17 -24.26 3.02
C MET A 295 -28.76 -23.72 1.65
N VAL A 296 -28.21 -22.50 1.63
CA VAL A 296 -27.59 -21.89 0.45
C VAL A 296 -26.10 -21.80 0.68
N ALA A 297 -25.32 -22.20 -0.31
CA ALA A 297 -23.86 -22.25 -0.19
C ALA A 297 -23.19 -21.67 -1.43
N GLU A 298 -22.42 -20.60 -1.27
CA GLU A 298 -21.63 -19.98 -2.32
C GLU A 298 -20.16 -20.41 -2.22
N ALA A 299 -19.56 -20.81 -3.33
CA ALA A 299 -18.17 -21.24 -3.32
C ALA A 299 -17.21 -20.06 -3.06
N GLU A 300 -16.23 -20.27 -2.19
CA GLU A 300 -15.23 -19.24 -1.85
C GLU A 300 -14.49 -18.73 -3.09
N GLN A 301 -14.24 -19.59 -4.05
CA GLN A 301 -13.62 -19.20 -5.32
C GLN A 301 -14.49 -18.28 -6.17
N ASP A 302 -15.83 -18.43 -6.13
CA ASP A 302 -16.77 -17.59 -6.88
C ASP A 302 -16.95 -16.24 -6.16
N ILE A 303 -17.06 -16.25 -4.83
CA ILE A 303 -17.15 -15.04 -3.99
C ILE A 303 -15.98 -14.10 -4.26
N TYR A 304 -14.75 -14.64 -4.30
CA TYR A 304 -13.54 -13.84 -4.50
C TYR A 304 -13.10 -13.71 -5.96
N ALA A 305 -13.80 -14.28 -6.94
CA ALA A 305 -13.38 -14.22 -8.35
C ALA A 305 -13.24 -12.78 -8.85
N ALA A 306 -14.27 -11.96 -8.65
CA ALA A 306 -14.27 -10.56 -9.05
C ALA A 306 -13.24 -9.74 -8.26
N TRP A 307 -13.08 -10.03 -6.96
CA TRP A 307 -12.06 -9.39 -6.14
C TRP A 307 -10.64 -9.74 -6.60
N ARG A 308 -10.34 -11.00 -6.89
CA ARG A 308 -9.02 -11.44 -7.40
C ARG A 308 -8.66 -10.73 -8.70
N HIS A 309 -9.59 -10.66 -9.63
CA HIS A 309 -9.37 -9.96 -10.90
C HIS A 309 -9.03 -8.47 -10.67
N ARG A 310 -9.80 -7.79 -9.84
CA ARG A 310 -9.52 -6.39 -9.45
C ARG A 310 -8.18 -6.24 -8.73
N ALA A 311 -7.87 -7.15 -7.81
CA ALA A 311 -6.62 -7.11 -7.04
C ALA A 311 -5.39 -7.28 -7.95
N ILE A 312 -5.44 -8.18 -8.92
CA ILE A 312 -4.37 -8.37 -9.92
C ILE A 312 -4.23 -7.12 -10.79
N THR A 313 -5.33 -6.57 -11.28
CA THR A 313 -5.31 -5.37 -12.14
C THR A 313 -4.75 -4.16 -11.38
N ILE A 314 -5.24 -3.89 -10.17
CA ILE A 314 -4.75 -2.78 -9.33
C ILE A 314 -3.29 -3.01 -8.96
N GLY A 315 -2.92 -4.24 -8.58
CA GLY A 315 -1.54 -4.61 -8.25
C GLY A 315 -0.58 -4.39 -9.43
N ALA A 316 -0.97 -4.79 -10.63
CA ALA A 316 -0.18 -4.58 -11.84
C ALA A 316 -0.02 -3.08 -12.16
N LEU A 317 -1.08 -2.28 -12.04
CA LEU A 317 -1.02 -0.84 -12.23
C LEU A 317 -0.10 -0.18 -11.20
N VAL A 318 -0.27 -0.49 -9.92
CA VAL A 318 0.56 0.05 -8.83
C VAL A 318 2.04 -0.32 -9.04
N ALA A 319 2.33 -1.57 -9.43
CA ALA A 319 3.70 -2.01 -9.73
C ALA A 319 4.29 -1.24 -10.92
N THR A 320 3.54 -1.06 -12.00
CA THR A 320 3.98 -0.33 -13.19
C THR A 320 4.25 1.14 -12.89
N PHE A 321 3.30 1.83 -12.23
CA PHE A 321 3.48 3.23 -11.84
C PHE A 321 4.59 3.41 -10.80
N GLY A 322 4.71 2.48 -9.86
CA GLY A 322 5.80 2.47 -8.88
C GLY A 322 7.17 2.33 -9.53
N ALA A 323 7.33 1.41 -10.47
CA ALA A 323 8.55 1.23 -11.23
C ALA A 323 8.88 2.49 -12.07
N ALA A 324 7.91 3.04 -12.78
CA ALA A 324 8.08 4.28 -13.54
C ALA A 324 8.49 5.45 -12.64
N PHE A 325 7.87 5.58 -11.47
CA PHE A 325 8.21 6.62 -10.49
C PHE A 325 9.65 6.48 -9.97
N ILE A 326 10.10 5.25 -9.66
CA ILE A 326 11.47 4.99 -9.22
C ILE A 326 12.46 5.40 -10.32
N VAL A 327 12.23 5.00 -11.56
CA VAL A 327 13.08 5.36 -12.72
C VAL A 327 13.13 6.87 -12.89
N LEU A 328 11.98 7.55 -12.87
CA LEU A 328 11.89 9.00 -13.02
C LEU A 328 12.61 9.74 -11.87
N SER A 329 12.44 9.28 -10.64
CA SER A 329 13.12 9.84 -9.47
C SER A 329 14.64 9.70 -9.56
N PHE A 330 15.12 8.55 -10.02
CA PHE A 330 16.55 8.32 -10.25
C PHE A 330 17.09 9.22 -11.37
N MET A 331 16.36 9.34 -12.49
CA MET A 331 16.73 10.25 -13.58
C MET A 331 16.79 11.70 -13.12
N LEU A 332 15.77 12.16 -12.41
CA LEU A 332 15.73 13.53 -11.89
C LEU A 332 16.88 13.80 -10.92
N GLY A 333 17.15 12.89 -9.98
CA GLY A 333 18.27 12.98 -9.05
C GLY A 333 19.63 13.01 -9.74
N SER A 334 19.81 12.26 -10.84
CA SER A 334 21.03 12.26 -11.62
C SER A 334 21.21 13.57 -12.41
N GLN A 335 20.16 14.09 -13.00
CA GLN A 335 20.16 15.38 -13.71
C GLN A 335 20.49 16.56 -12.80
N LEU A 336 19.87 16.61 -11.62
CA LEU A 336 20.15 17.65 -10.61
C LEU A 336 21.61 17.61 -10.16
N ARG A 337 22.16 16.43 -9.90
CA ARG A 337 23.59 16.27 -9.56
C ARG A 337 24.53 16.73 -10.65
N ARG A 338 24.24 16.40 -11.92
CA ARG A 338 25.03 16.87 -13.08
C ARG A 338 25.01 18.39 -13.18
N ARG A 339 23.83 19.00 -13.03
CA ARG A 339 23.66 20.45 -13.09
C ARG A 339 24.45 21.18 -11.98
N MET A 340 24.37 20.69 -10.74
CA MET A 340 25.12 21.25 -9.61
C MET A 340 26.62 21.17 -9.81
N ARG A 341 27.14 20.05 -10.38
CA ARG A 341 28.59 19.93 -10.69
C ARG A 341 29.01 20.93 -11.77
N ALA A 342 28.24 21.06 -12.84
CA ALA A 342 28.52 22.01 -13.90
C ALA A 342 28.49 23.47 -13.40
N GLU A 343 27.54 23.83 -12.52
CA GLU A 343 27.48 25.14 -11.90
C GLU A 343 28.71 25.40 -11.00
N SER A 344 29.14 24.43 -10.20
CA SER A 344 30.34 24.59 -9.34
C SER A 344 31.63 24.70 -10.17
N GLU A 345 31.74 23.97 -11.27
CA GLU A 345 32.87 24.04 -12.19
C GLU A 345 32.94 25.41 -12.90
N LEU A 346 31.80 25.91 -13.37
CA LEU A 346 31.70 27.28 -13.92
C LEU A 346 32.12 28.35 -12.92
N VAL A 347 31.73 28.21 -11.66
CA VAL A 347 32.14 29.17 -10.58
C VAL A 347 33.65 29.09 -10.36
N MET A 348 34.24 27.91 -10.31
CA MET A 348 35.70 27.76 -10.19
C MET A 348 36.44 28.37 -11.38
N LEU A 349 36.05 28.07 -12.60
CA LEU A 349 36.65 28.67 -13.81
C LEU A 349 36.52 30.17 -13.88
N ALA A 350 35.44 30.75 -13.35
CA ALA A 350 35.24 32.18 -13.28
C ALA A 350 36.07 32.88 -12.20
N ARG A 351 36.60 32.17 -11.20
CA ARG A 351 37.27 32.74 -10.01
C ARG A 351 38.76 32.48 -9.94
N THR A 352 39.27 31.48 -10.62
CA THR A 352 40.68 31.13 -10.59
C THR A 352 41.41 31.47 -11.89
N ASP A 353 42.72 31.73 -11.81
CA ASP A 353 43.61 31.87 -12.96
C ASP A 353 43.97 30.47 -13.46
N GLY A 354 43.81 30.24 -14.74
CA GLY A 354 43.99 28.92 -15.35
C GLY A 354 45.41 28.40 -15.37
N LEU A 355 46.43 29.29 -15.30
CA LEU A 355 47.82 28.91 -15.28
C LEU A 355 48.34 28.61 -13.85
N THR A 356 47.95 29.47 -12.92
CA THR A 356 48.56 29.45 -11.58
C THR A 356 47.68 28.78 -10.52
N GLY A 357 46.40 28.60 -10.77
CA GLY A 357 45.43 28.03 -9.81
C GLY A 357 45.08 29.00 -8.66
N LEU A 358 45.70 30.15 -8.56
CA LEU A 358 45.34 31.20 -7.63
C LEU A 358 44.06 31.93 -8.06
N ASN A 359 43.51 32.78 -7.19
CA ASN A 359 42.39 33.65 -7.62
C ASN A 359 42.83 34.52 -8.81
N ASN A 360 41.90 34.78 -9.71
CA ASN A 360 42.14 35.72 -10.80
C ASN A 360 41.90 37.15 -10.34
N ARG A 361 42.26 38.14 -11.18
CA ARG A 361 42.14 39.57 -10.90
C ARG A 361 40.71 39.97 -10.49
N ARG A 362 39.67 39.34 -11.10
CA ARG A 362 38.28 39.64 -10.77
C ARG A 362 37.96 39.19 -9.34
N SER A 363 38.29 37.94 -9.00
CA SER A 363 38.13 37.42 -7.64
C SER A 363 38.88 38.22 -6.61
N PHE A 364 40.11 38.65 -6.95
CA PHE A 364 40.88 39.55 -6.09
C PHE A 364 40.06 40.81 -5.73
N GLY A 365 39.48 41.51 -6.72
CA GLY A 365 38.67 42.73 -6.46
C GLY A 365 37.48 42.46 -5.55
N GLU A 366 36.78 41.32 -5.76
CA GLU A 366 35.64 40.95 -4.89
C GLU A 366 36.07 40.66 -3.44
N VAL A 367 37.16 39.94 -3.24
CA VAL A 367 37.70 39.59 -1.91
C VAL A 367 38.28 40.81 -1.22
N LEU A 368 39.00 41.63 -1.94
CA LEU A 368 39.62 42.88 -1.42
C LEU A 368 38.54 43.81 -0.83
N GLU A 369 37.50 44.06 -1.58
CA GLU A 369 36.39 44.92 -1.14
C GLU A 369 35.65 44.33 0.08
N LEU A 370 35.49 43.01 0.12
CA LEU A 370 34.88 42.34 1.24
C LEU A 370 35.71 42.48 2.51
N GLU A 371 37.03 42.14 2.43
CA GLU A 371 37.94 42.18 3.58
C GLU A 371 38.23 43.62 4.05
N TRP A 372 38.27 44.56 3.12
CA TRP A 372 38.36 45.99 3.45
C TRP A 372 37.16 46.47 4.29
N ARG A 373 35.93 46.16 3.85
CA ARG A 373 34.72 46.50 4.62
C ARG A 373 34.69 45.80 5.98
N ARG A 374 35.23 44.60 6.05
CA ARG A 374 35.36 43.85 7.30
C ARG A 374 36.35 44.51 8.24
N ALA A 375 37.55 44.84 7.78
CA ALA A 375 38.58 45.48 8.56
C ALA A 375 38.11 46.83 9.13
N ARG A 376 37.46 47.65 8.32
CA ARG A 376 36.87 48.92 8.77
C ARG A 376 35.81 48.75 9.86
N ARG A 377 34.92 47.77 9.71
CA ARG A 377 33.86 47.49 10.73
C ARG A 377 34.44 46.93 12.02
N ALA A 378 35.38 46.01 11.92
CA ALA A 378 36.01 45.34 13.06
C ALA A 378 37.08 46.25 13.74
N ARG A 379 37.45 47.36 13.11
CA ARG A 379 38.60 48.18 13.51
C ARG A 379 39.85 47.35 13.62
N SER A 380 40.08 46.45 12.66
CA SER A 380 41.25 45.59 12.59
C SER A 380 42.23 46.09 11.52
N VAL A 381 43.46 45.66 11.64
CA VAL A 381 44.52 45.98 10.67
C VAL A 381 44.33 45.20 9.38
N PHE A 382 44.82 45.74 8.27
CA PHE A 382 44.71 45.13 6.96
C PHE A 382 45.98 45.38 6.18
N SER A 383 46.57 44.33 5.59
CA SER A 383 47.78 44.44 4.78
C SER A 383 47.61 43.87 3.39
N LEU A 384 48.33 44.44 2.44
CA LEU A 384 48.30 44.04 1.03
C LEU A 384 49.76 43.90 0.56
N LEU A 385 50.09 42.82 -0.13
CA LEU A 385 51.34 42.61 -0.78
C LEU A 385 51.15 42.64 -2.30
N PHE A 386 51.98 43.39 -2.99
CA PHE A 386 52.20 43.28 -4.43
C PHE A 386 53.51 42.54 -4.66
N VAL A 387 53.49 41.49 -5.47
CA VAL A 387 54.61 40.63 -5.80
C VAL A 387 54.81 40.67 -7.30
N ASP A 388 55.99 40.92 -7.76
CA ASP A 388 56.34 40.93 -9.18
C ASP A 388 57.61 40.10 -9.42
N VAL A 389 57.59 39.25 -10.44
CA VAL A 389 58.74 38.42 -10.79
C VAL A 389 59.78 39.27 -11.55
N ASP A 390 60.94 39.40 -10.95
CA ASP A 390 62.02 40.25 -11.47
C ASP A 390 62.51 39.79 -12.86
N ARG A 391 62.65 40.76 -13.79
CA ARG A 391 63.18 40.51 -15.14
C ARG A 391 62.41 39.46 -15.93
N PHE A 392 61.14 39.21 -15.63
CA PHE A 392 60.36 38.10 -16.22
C PHE A 392 60.26 38.20 -17.76
N LYS A 393 60.20 39.39 -18.32
CA LYS A 393 60.24 39.56 -19.79
C LYS A 393 61.55 39.03 -20.38
N ALA A 394 62.71 39.37 -19.79
CA ALA A 394 64.01 38.85 -20.22
C ALA A 394 64.11 37.34 -20.09
N TYR A 395 63.47 36.78 -19.02
CA TYR A 395 63.36 35.33 -18.85
C TYR A 395 62.62 34.67 -20.02
N ASN A 396 61.44 35.22 -20.37
CA ASN A 396 60.66 34.72 -21.53
C ASN A 396 61.41 34.82 -22.84
N ASP A 397 62.12 35.95 -23.07
CA ASP A 397 62.90 36.16 -24.26
C ASP A 397 64.08 35.15 -24.40
N THR A 398 64.61 34.70 -23.26
CA THR A 398 65.75 33.74 -23.23
C THR A 398 65.26 32.27 -23.28
N TYR A 399 64.25 31.91 -22.49
CA TYR A 399 63.84 30.49 -22.26
C TYR A 399 62.52 30.11 -22.94
N GLY A 400 61.80 31.10 -23.50
CA GLY A 400 60.52 30.91 -24.18
C GLY A 400 59.32 30.96 -23.21
N HIS A 401 58.15 31.25 -23.75
CA HIS A 401 56.93 31.46 -22.98
C HIS A 401 56.49 30.22 -22.14
N GLN A 402 56.75 29.02 -22.65
CA GLN A 402 56.38 27.79 -21.90
C GLN A 402 57.19 27.65 -20.58
N ALA A 403 58.51 27.94 -20.62
CA ALA A 403 59.32 28.00 -19.43
C ALA A 403 58.89 29.14 -18.47
N GLY A 404 58.48 30.26 -19.02
CA GLY A 404 57.87 31.34 -18.25
C GLY A 404 56.59 30.94 -17.55
N ASP A 405 55.68 30.24 -18.22
CA ASP A 405 54.48 29.72 -17.63
C ASP A 405 54.77 28.75 -16.48
N ASP A 406 55.72 27.83 -16.65
CA ASP A 406 56.18 26.90 -15.62
C ASP A 406 56.77 27.62 -14.42
N ALA A 407 57.56 28.69 -14.65
CA ALA A 407 58.14 29.55 -13.61
C ALA A 407 57.04 30.28 -12.83
N LEU A 408 56.05 30.87 -13.52
CA LEU A 408 54.90 31.53 -12.86
C LEU A 408 54.08 30.55 -12.04
N ALA A 409 53.86 29.35 -12.53
CA ALA A 409 53.16 28.32 -11.79
C ALA A 409 53.94 27.87 -10.52
N ALA A 410 55.26 27.83 -10.59
CA ALA A 410 56.14 27.55 -9.44
C ALA A 410 56.08 28.69 -8.43
N VAL A 411 56.19 29.94 -8.85
CA VAL A 411 56.06 31.14 -8.02
C VAL A 411 54.68 31.20 -7.32
N ALA A 412 53.62 30.92 -8.06
CA ALA A 412 52.28 30.91 -7.51
C ALA A 412 52.12 29.85 -6.41
N ARG A 413 52.66 28.67 -6.59
CA ARG A 413 52.72 27.62 -5.53
C ARG A 413 53.47 28.11 -4.31
N CYS A 414 54.67 28.73 -4.49
CA CYS A 414 55.42 29.32 -3.40
C CYS A 414 54.61 30.36 -2.62
N ILE A 415 53.88 31.24 -3.31
CA ILE A 415 53.03 32.21 -2.66
C ILE A 415 51.93 31.49 -1.87
N GLY A 416 51.21 30.56 -2.48
CA GLY A 416 50.14 29.79 -1.84
C GLY A 416 50.57 29.04 -0.59
N ASP A 417 51.76 28.38 -0.63
CA ASP A 417 52.29 27.61 0.49
C ASP A 417 52.75 28.46 1.68
N ASN A 418 53.03 29.76 1.42
CA ASN A 418 53.46 30.69 2.43
C ASN A 418 52.35 31.51 3.07
N ILE A 419 51.13 31.45 2.53
CA ILE A 419 49.93 32.01 3.17
C ILE A 419 49.20 30.85 3.87
N ARG A 420 49.10 30.89 5.19
CA ARG A 420 48.66 29.73 5.99
C ARG A 420 47.29 29.90 6.65
N ARG A 421 46.77 31.10 6.68
CA ARG A 421 45.47 31.38 7.33
C ARG A 421 44.36 31.25 6.32
N PRO A 422 43.22 30.68 6.68
CA PRO A 422 42.07 30.56 5.77
C PRO A 422 41.52 31.93 5.25
N ALA A 423 41.83 33.03 5.95
CA ALA A 423 41.44 34.37 5.56
C ALA A 423 42.43 35.04 4.59
N ASP A 424 43.70 34.54 4.54
CA ASP A 424 44.71 35.07 3.62
C ASP A 424 44.36 34.62 2.19
N THR A 425 44.48 35.53 1.24
CA THR A 425 44.10 35.25 -0.15
C THR A 425 45.21 35.71 -1.10
N ALA A 426 45.62 34.82 -2.00
CA ALA A 426 46.53 35.16 -3.09
C ALA A 426 45.77 35.15 -4.43
N ALA A 427 46.17 36.03 -5.32
CA ALA A 427 45.66 36.12 -6.66
C ALA A 427 46.76 36.50 -7.68
N ARG A 428 46.56 36.07 -8.92
CA ARG A 428 47.35 36.62 -10.04
C ARG A 428 46.64 37.89 -10.53
N TYR A 429 47.37 39.01 -10.42
CA TYR A 429 46.84 40.33 -10.78
C TYR A 429 46.91 40.58 -12.30
N GLY A 430 47.99 40.16 -12.93
CA GLY A 430 48.18 40.19 -14.38
C GLY A 430 49.64 39.88 -14.77
N GLY A 431 49.86 39.24 -15.89
CA GLY A 431 51.21 38.87 -16.38
C GLY A 431 52.05 38.12 -15.33
N GLU A 432 53.13 38.77 -14.84
CA GLU A 432 54.03 38.33 -13.80
C GLU A 432 53.73 38.88 -12.39
N GLU A 433 52.61 39.57 -12.24
CA GLU A 433 52.22 40.23 -10.99
C GLU A 433 51.25 39.36 -10.18
N PHE A 434 51.53 39.25 -8.87
CA PHE A 434 50.66 38.58 -7.90
C PHE A 434 50.34 39.54 -6.76
N VAL A 435 49.22 39.28 -6.12
CA VAL A 435 48.75 40.09 -4.95
C VAL A 435 48.38 39.14 -3.82
N VAL A 436 48.64 39.55 -2.59
CA VAL A 436 48.25 38.80 -1.39
C VAL A 436 47.52 39.74 -0.43
N ILE A 437 46.32 39.32 -0.04
CA ILE A 437 45.51 39.99 0.97
C ILE A 437 45.72 39.33 2.31
N LEU A 438 46.08 40.09 3.32
CA LEU A 438 46.36 39.64 4.67
C LEU A 438 45.46 40.36 5.68
N PRO A 439 44.23 39.88 5.93
CA PRO A 439 43.38 40.42 6.97
C PRO A 439 43.99 40.23 8.36
N ASP A 440 43.66 41.14 9.29
CA ASP A 440 44.08 41.10 10.69
C ASP A 440 45.62 40.92 10.85
N THR A 441 46.42 41.47 9.92
CA THR A 441 47.88 41.31 9.89
C THR A 441 48.51 42.69 9.88
N PRO A 442 49.30 43.04 10.92
CA PRO A 442 49.99 44.33 10.99
C PRO A 442 51.20 44.39 10.03
N ALA A 443 51.73 45.59 9.77
CA ALA A 443 52.82 45.81 8.84
C ALA A 443 54.06 44.93 9.10
N THR A 444 54.43 44.71 10.36
CA THR A 444 55.52 43.82 10.74
C THR A 444 55.28 42.39 10.31
N GLY A 445 54.10 41.85 10.60
CA GLY A 445 53.71 40.48 10.20
C GLY A 445 53.56 40.33 8.67
N ALA A 446 53.06 41.37 7.99
CA ALA A 446 52.97 41.39 6.53
C ALA A 446 54.38 41.37 5.88
N THR A 447 55.32 42.14 6.44
CA THR A 447 56.72 42.15 5.98
C THR A 447 57.39 40.82 6.22
N GLU A 448 57.15 40.14 7.34
CA GLU A 448 57.66 38.78 7.59
C GLU A 448 57.13 37.78 6.59
N ILE A 449 55.83 37.86 6.26
CA ILE A 449 55.21 36.98 5.26
C ILE A 449 55.80 37.28 3.87
N ALA A 450 55.95 38.56 3.52
CA ALA A 450 56.53 38.98 2.26
C ALA A 450 57.97 38.48 2.12
N GLU A 451 58.83 38.61 3.18
CA GLU A 451 60.21 38.16 3.15
C GLU A 451 60.29 36.62 3.06
N ARG A 452 59.37 35.90 3.71
CA ARG A 452 59.25 34.44 3.58
C ARG A 452 58.88 34.03 2.16
N ILE A 453 57.95 34.73 1.52
CA ILE A 453 57.57 34.49 0.12
C ILE A 453 58.76 34.78 -0.78
N ARG A 454 59.44 35.94 -0.61
CA ARG A 454 60.62 36.28 -1.40
C ARG A 454 61.70 35.25 -1.29
N ALA A 455 62.06 34.84 -0.07
CA ALA A 455 63.07 33.84 0.18
C ALA A 455 62.70 32.47 -0.39
N ALA A 456 61.40 32.08 -0.35
CA ALA A 456 60.94 30.83 -0.94
C ALA A 456 61.01 30.85 -2.48
N ILE A 457 60.71 32.00 -3.12
CA ILE A 457 60.84 32.14 -4.58
C ILE A 457 62.33 32.12 -4.95
N ASP A 458 63.19 32.82 -4.26
CA ASP A 458 64.65 32.79 -4.45
C ASP A 458 65.21 31.38 -4.27
N GLY A 459 64.67 30.61 -3.30
CA GLY A 459 65.03 29.22 -3.00
C GLY A 459 64.56 28.21 -4.05
N LEU A 460 63.65 28.56 -4.99
CA LEU A 460 63.30 27.69 -6.14
C LEU A 460 64.53 27.42 -7.05
N ALA A 461 65.53 28.34 -7.01
CA ALA A 461 66.77 28.26 -7.77
C ALA A 461 66.54 28.04 -9.30
N ILE A 462 65.43 28.53 -9.84
CA ILE A 462 65.13 28.47 -11.29
C ILE A 462 66.13 29.35 -11.99
N GLU A 463 66.97 28.78 -12.86
CA GLU A 463 68.05 29.46 -13.58
C GLU A 463 67.52 30.65 -14.42
N HIS A 464 68.13 31.81 -14.31
CA HIS A 464 67.83 33.01 -15.09
C HIS A 464 69.12 33.74 -15.48
N ALA A 465 69.62 33.47 -16.68
CA ALA A 465 70.91 33.97 -17.13
C ALA A 465 70.98 35.50 -17.22
N GLU A 466 69.86 36.16 -17.57
CA GLU A 466 69.78 37.63 -17.71
C GLU A 466 69.44 38.33 -16.37
N SER A 467 69.35 37.60 -15.25
CA SER A 467 69.16 38.15 -13.92
C SER A 467 70.48 38.40 -13.24
N GLU A 468 70.62 39.52 -12.56
CA GLU A 468 71.76 39.84 -11.71
C GLU A 468 71.95 38.86 -10.56
N PHE A 469 70.94 38.04 -10.27
CA PHE A 469 70.97 36.99 -9.21
C PHE A 469 71.22 35.61 -9.78
N GLY A 470 71.30 35.45 -11.12
CA GLY A 470 71.50 34.17 -11.80
C GLY A 470 70.30 33.20 -11.69
N ARG A 471 69.20 33.65 -11.13
CA ARG A 471 67.99 32.89 -10.89
C ARG A 471 66.74 33.78 -10.85
N VAL A 472 65.57 33.15 -10.93
CA VAL A 472 64.26 33.87 -10.79
C VAL A 472 64.13 34.35 -9.35
N THR A 473 63.86 35.62 -9.22
CA THR A 473 63.58 36.32 -7.95
C THR A 473 62.30 37.14 -8.06
N ALA A 474 61.85 37.66 -6.94
CA ALA A 474 60.69 38.55 -6.93
C ALA A 474 60.94 39.78 -6.02
N SER A 475 60.45 40.92 -6.46
CA SER A 475 60.35 42.11 -5.66
C SER A 475 58.96 42.19 -5.04
N ILE A 476 58.86 42.63 -3.77
CA ILE A 476 57.59 42.67 -3.05
C ILE A 476 57.42 44.04 -2.40
N GLY A 477 56.26 44.67 -2.71
CA GLY A 477 55.79 45.87 -2.03
C GLY A 477 54.74 45.54 -0.96
N VAL A 478 54.89 46.08 0.23
CA VAL A 478 53.98 45.89 1.36
C VAL A 478 53.33 47.20 1.74
N ALA A 479 52.02 47.23 1.83
CA ALA A 479 51.27 48.32 2.43
C ALA A 479 50.32 47.83 3.50
N SER A 480 50.16 48.59 4.56
CA SER A 480 49.27 48.24 5.65
C SER A 480 48.38 49.42 6.01
N TRP A 481 47.14 49.13 6.29
CA TRP A 481 46.21 50.09 6.85
C TRP A 481 45.92 49.72 8.31
N ALA A 482 45.86 50.76 9.16
CA ALA A 482 45.53 50.62 10.57
C ALA A 482 44.27 51.44 10.93
N PRO A 483 43.51 51.00 11.93
CA PRO A 483 42.31 51.72 12.40
C PRO A 483 42.66 53.13 12.82
N GLY A 484 41.93 54.10 12.29
CA GLY A 484 42.17 55.57 12.54
C GLY A 484 42.87 56.26 11.38
N GLN A 485 43.37 55.53 10.38
CA GLN A 485 43.86 56.16 9.15
C GLN A 485 42.69 56.48 8.22
N GLU A 486 42.64 57.66 7.66
CA GLU A 486 41.73 58.07 6.59
C GLU A 486 42.21 57.47 5.25
N GLY A 487 41.29 57.04 4.40
CA GLY A 487 41.61 56.55 3.07
C GLY A 487 40.60 55.48 2.56
N GLU A 488 40.68 55.25 1.29
CA GLU A 488 39.94 54.22 0.58
C GLU A 488 40.87 53.04 0.28
N VAL A 489 40.32 51.89 -0.11
CA VAL A 489 41.11 50.69 -0.41
C VAL A 489 42.13 50.95 -1.52
N GLU A 490 41.80 51.85 -2.46
CA GLU A 490 42.66 52.28 -3.56
C GLU A 490 43.96 52.93 -3.07
N SER A 491 43.93 53.62 -1.93
CA SER A 491 45.16 54.20 -1.34
C SER A 491 46.12 53.13 -0.85
N VAL A 492 45.61 52.01 -0.31
CA VAL A 492 46.42 50.86 0.12
C VAL A 492 47.02 50.13 -1.09
N ILE A 493 46.22 49.94 -2.15
CA ILE A 493 46.71 49.39 -3.41
C ILE A 493 47.87 50.22 -3.94
N LYS A 494 47.68 51.54 -4.04
CA LYS A 494 48.68 52.48 -4.55
C LYS A 494 49.96 52.47 -3.70
N ALA A 495 49.81 52.46 -2.38
CA ALA A 495 50.96 52.40 -1.48
C ALA A 495 51.77 51.10 -1.61
N ALA A 496 51.08 49.95 -1.84
CA ALA A 496 51.76 48.68 -2.07
C ALA A 496 52.49 48.66 -3.44
N ASP A 497 51.89 49.24 -4.47
CA ASP A 497 52.50 49.39 -5.80
C ASP A 497 53.71 50.32 -5.76
N GLU A 498 53.60 51.48 -5.08
CA GLU A 498 54.77 52.42 -4.86
C GLU A 498 55.89 51.75 -4.09
N ALA A 499 55.58 50.91 -3.08
CA ALA A 499 56.57 50.11 -2.35
C ALA A 499 57.24 49.07 -3.27
N LEU A 500 56.46 48.40 -4.12
CA LEU A 500 56.99 47.45 -5.11
C LEU A 500 57.94 48.17 -6.09
N TYR A 501 57.53 49.31 -6.59
CA TYR A 501 58.36 50.10 -7.48
C TYR A 501 59.69 50.48 -6.82
N HIS A 502 59.67 50.93 -5.55
CA HIS A 502 60.90 51.21 -4.76
C HIS A 502 61.76 49.94 -4.59
N ALA A 503 61.20 48.76 -4.34
CA ALA A 503 61.95 47.50 -4.28
C ALA A 503 62.69 47.21 -5.58
N LYS A 504 62.04 47.46 -6.74
CA LYS A 504 62.64 47.25 -8.07
C LYS A 504 63.76 48.24 -8.36
N GLU A 505 63.60 49.55 -8.00
CA GLU A 505 64.63 50.54 -8.23
C GLU A 505 65.84 50.41 -7.31
N THR A 506 65.68 49.95 -6.09
CA THR A 506 66.76 49.77 -5.11
C THR A 506 67.53 48.51 -5.23
N GLY A 507 67.38 47.75 -6.35
CA GLY A 507 68.20 46.58 -6.70
C GLY A 507 67.49 45.26 -6.65
N ARG A 508 66.16 45.20 -6.72
CA ARG A 508 65.33 43.97 -6.83
C ARG A 508 65.55 42.92 -5.74
N ASN A 509 64.94 41.77 -5.87
CA ASN A 509 64.99 40.65 -4.93
C ASN A 509 64.86 41.08 -3.46
N LYS A 510 63.94 41.92 -3.12
CA LYS A 510 63.74 42.48 -1.77
C LYS A 510 62.28 42.85 -1.50
N VAL A 511 62.03 43.00 -0.22
CA VAL A 511 60.77 43.56 0.28
C VAL A 511 60.97 45.03 0.59
N ALA A 512 60.10 45.88 0.11
CA ALA A 512 59.99 47.25 0.56
C ALA A 512 58.62 47.49 1.18
N SER A 513 58.55 48.26 2.24
CA SER A 513 57.29 48.66 2.88
C SER A 513 57.19 50.21 2.79
N CYS A 514 56.03 50.65 2.28
CA CYS A 514 55.67 52.05 2.44
C CYS A 514 55.13 52.19 3.86
N GLY A 515 55.84 52.94 4.70
CA GLY A 515 55.26 53.39 5.97
C GLY A 515 53.98 54.15 5.63
N ALA A 516 52.88 53.81 6.31
CA ALA A 516 51.67 54.60 6.16
C ALA A 516 51.96 56.09 6.20
N ALA A 517 51.52 56.76 5.13
CA ALA A 517 51.58 58.21 5.12
C ALA A 517 50.85 58.71 6.36
N THR A 518 51.59 59.45 7.21
CA THR A 518 51.09 60.15 8.39
C THR A 518 50.01 61.14 8.02
#